data_b2651559bd85090bbd9bf40e39edff2e
#
_entry.id   b2651559bd85090bbd9bf40e39edff2e
#
_cell.length_a   1.000
_cell.length_b   1.000
_cell.length_c   1.000
_cell.angle_alpha   90.00
_cell.angle_beta   90.00
_cell.angle_gamma   90.00
#
_symmetry.space_group_name_H-M   'P 1'
#
loop_
_entity.id
_entity.type
_entity.pdbx_description
1 polymer ?
#
loop_
_entity_poly.entity_id
_entity_poly.type
_entity_poly.pdbx_seq_one_letter_code
_entity_poly.pdbx_strand_id
1 'polypeptide(L)' 'MMKMREEMMAEMQVEADRLDSLVKQMNAANGAAKTDAIAAVVNELVRQHLAMQARMHGMHRPMPGGHATPANP' A
#
# COMPACT_ATOMS: atom_id res chain seq x y z
N MET A 1 -16.42 3.53 -16.02
CA MET A 1 -15.70 2.28 -16.10
C MET A 1 -14.24 2.47 -16.40
N MET A 2 -13.91 2.93 -17.59
CA MET A 2 -12.51 3.15 -17.92
C MET A 2 -11.87 4.19 -17.01
N LYS A 3 -12.67 5.16 -16.62
CA LYS A 3 -12.19 6.22 -15.78
C LYS A 3 -11.71 5.68 -14.43
N MET A 4 -12.47 4.74 -13.90
CA MET A 4 -12.12 4.15 -12.62
C MET A 4 -10.81 3.40 -12.70
N ARG A 5 -10.61 2.68 -13.77
CA ARG A 5 -9.39 1.95 -13.99
C ARG A 5 -8.21 2.90 -14.13
N GLU A 6 -8.41 3.99 -14.86
CA GLU A 6 -7.38 4.98 -15.05
C GLU A 6 -6.97 5.62 -13.73
N GLU A 7 -7.95 5.91 -12.90
CA GLU A 7 -7.66 6.50 -11.60
C GLU A 7 -6.88 5.53 -10.73
N MET A 8 -7.25 4.27 -10.77
CA MET A 8 -6.55 3.26 -10.00
C MET A 8 -5.12 3.12 -10.46
N MET A 9 -4.90 3.10 -11.76
CA MET A 9 -3.56 3.01 -12.30
C MET A 9 -2.73 4.24 -11.94
N ALA A 10 -3.36 5.40 -11.94
CA ALA A 10 -2.67 6.63 -11.58
C ALA A 10 -2.23 6.59 -10.11
N GLU A 11 -3.10 6.08 -9.26
CA GLU A 11 -2.75 5.95 -7.84
C GLU A 11 -1.60 4.97 -7.64
N MET A 12 -1.64 3.87 -8.35
CA MET A 12 -0.58 2.89 -8.26
C MET A 12 0.75 3.47 -8.74
N GLN A 13 0.69 4.28 -9.78
CA GLN A 13 1.89 4.92 -10.30
C GLN A 13 2.46 5.90 -9.29
N VAL A 14 1.61 6.68 -8.65
CA VAL A 14 2.04 7.63 -7.63
C VAL A 14 2.71 6.88 -6.47
N GLU A 15 2.12 5.78 -6.05
CA GLU A 15 2.68 5.00 -4.96
C GLU A 15 4.02 4.39 -5.35
N ALA A 16 4.13 3.91 -6.57
CA ALA A 16 5.38 3.34 -7.06
C ALA A 16 6.46 4.40 -7.14
N ASP A 17 6.11 5.59 -7.61
CA ASP A 17 7.07 6.69 -7.71
C ASP A 17 7.55 7.13 -6.34
N ARG A 18 6.65 7.16 -5.38
CA ARG A 18 7.00 7.54 -4.02
C ARG A 18 7.99 6.55 -3.42
N LEU A 19 7.69 5.28 -3.58
CA LEU A 19 8.57 4.23 -3.05
C LEU A 19 9.93 4.28 -3.74
N ASP A 20 9.94 4.47 -5.06
CA ASP A 20 11.18 4.55 -5.80
C ASP A 20 12.03 5.71 -5.32
N SER A 21 11.41 6.85 -5.07
CA SER A 21 12.11 8.03 -4.59
C SER A 21 12.74 7.75 -3.21
N LEU A 22 11.99 7.10 -2.33
CA LEU A 22 12.49 6.79 -1.00
C LEU A 22 13.63 5.79 -1.07
N VAL A 23 13.56 4.82 -1.96
CA VAL A 23 14.62 3.84 -2.12
C VAL A 23 15.89 4.52 -2.64
N LYS A 24 15.74 5.46 -3.57
CA LYS A 24 16.89 6.19 -4.08
C LYS A 24 17.55 7.02 -2.99
N GLN A 25 16.74 7.64 -2.15
CA GLN A 25 17.26 8.40 -1.03
C GLN A 25 18.00 7.49 -0.06
N MET A 26 17.44 6.32 0.20
CA MET A 26 18.06 5.34 1.07
C MET A 26 19.42 4.92 0.53
N ASN A 27 19.48 4.65 -0.77
CA ASN A 27 20.73 4.18 -1.37
C ASN A 27 21.79 5.27 -1.39
N ALA A 28 21.38 6.51 -1.40
CA ALA A 28 22.33 7.64 -1.43
C ALA A 28 22.75 8.07 -0.03
N ALA A 29 22.04 7.65 0.99
CA ALA A 29 22.30 8.10 2.36
C ALA A 29 23.40 7.28 3.02
N ASN A 30 24.04 7.89 4.02
CA ASN A 30 25.10 7.25 4.78
C ASN A 30 24.88 7.50 6.26
N GLY A 31 25.44 6.61 7.09
CA GLY A 31 25.41 6.77 8.53
C GLY A 31 23.99 6.82 9.07
N ALA A 32 23.75 7.76 9.99
CA ALA A 32 22.45 7.89 10.62
C ALA A 32 21.35 8.22 9.61
N ALA A 33 21.70 9.01 8.58
CA ALA A 33 20.74 9.33 7.54
C ALA A 33 20.27 8.08 6.80
N LYS A 34 21.15 7.10 6.65
CA LYS A 34 20.77 5.85 6.00
C LYS A 34 19.77 5.08 6.85
N THR A 35 19.97 5.05 8.14
CA THR A 35 19.04 4.38 9.04
C THR A 35 17.68 5.01 8.95
N ASP A 36 17.62 6.35 8.96
CA ASP A 36 16.36 7.06 8.84
C ASP A 36 15.70 6.78 7.50
N ALA A 37 16.49 6.73 6.43
CA ALA A 37 15.96 6.48 5.11
C ALA A 37 15.42 5.06 4.98
N ILE A 38 16.08 4.09 5.62
CA ILE A 38 15.57 2.72 5.64
C ILE A 38 14.23 2.67 6.36
N ALA A 39 14.15 3.36 7.50
CA ALA A 39 12.89 3.40 8.24
C ALA A 39 11.78 4.00 7.40
N ALA A 40 12.10 5.04 6.63
CA ALA A 40 11.11 5.67 5.75
C ALA A 40 10.60 4.69 4.70
N VAL A 41 11.50 3.90 4.12
CA VAL A 41 11.10 2.89 3.13
C VAL A 41 10.19 1.85 3.76
N VAL A 42 10.56 1.36 4.93
CA VAL A 42 9.75 0.35 5.63
C VAL A 42 8.37 0.91 5.94
N ASN A 43 8.32 2.13 6.44
CA ASN A 43 7.04 2.75 6.77
C ASN A 43 6.16 2.92 5.54
N GLU A 44 6.77 3.28 4.41
CA GLU A 44 6.00 3.43 3.18
C GLU A 44 5.48 2.08 2.69
N LEU A 45 6.28 1.03 2.79
CA LEU A 45 5.84 -0.30 2.40
C LEU A 45 4.67 -0.76 3.24
N VAL A 46 4.76 -0.53 4.55
CA VAL A 46 3.66 -0.89 5.44
C VAL A 46 2.40 -0.11 5.10
N ARG A 47 2.57 1.20 4.87
CA ARG A 47 1.43 2.06 4.52
C ARG A 47 0.76 1.57 3.25
N GLN A 48 1.55 1.23 2.23
CA GLN A 48 0.99 0.75 0.97
C GLN A 48 0.32 -0.60 1.15
N HIS A 49 0.90 -1.44 1.97
CA HIS A 49 0.32 -2.76 2.24
C HIS A 49 -1.05 -2.62 2.92
N LEU A 50 -1.13 -1.74 3.92
CA LEU A 50 -2.39 -1.53 4.62
C LEU A 50 -3.43 -0.91 3.70
N ALA A 51 -3.00 0.01 2.84
CA ALA A 51 -3.92 0.62 1.87
C ALA A 51 -4.45 -0.43 0.90
N MET A 52 -3.59 -1.35 0.49
CA MET A 52 -4.00 -2.41 -0.41
C MET A 52 -5.01 -3.34 0.28
N GLN A 53 -4.75 -3.67 1.54
CA GLN A 53 -5.68 -4.51 2.28
C GLN A 53 -7.04 -3.83 2.42
N ALA A 54 -7.03 -2.53 2.68
CA ALA A 54 -8.28 -1.80 2.79
C ALA A 54 -9.07 -1.83 1.48
N ARG A 55 -8.37 -1.72 0.36
CA ARG A 55 -9.01 -1.81 -0.94
C ARG A 55 -9.61 -3.19 -1.16
N MET A 56 -8.85 -4.22 -0.82
CA MET A 56 -9.33 -5.59 -0.98
C MET A 56 -10.54 -5.86 -0.11
N HIS A 57 -10.52 -5.31 1.10
CA HIS A 57 -11.67 -5.43 1.98
C HIS A 57 -12.91 -4.81 1.36
N GLY A 58 -12.75 -3.66 0.75
CA GLY A 58 -13.85 -2.99 0.08
C GLY A 58 -14.38 -3.79 -1.08
N MET A 59 -13.48 -4.44 -1.82
CA MET A 59 -13.88 -5.23 -2.99
C MET A 59 -14.51 -6.54 -2.59
N HIS A 60 -14.08 -7.09 -1.48
CA HIS A 60 -14.59 -8.36 -0.99
C HIS A 60 -15.64 -8.18 0.06
N ARG A 61 -16.41 -7.14 -0.07
CA ARG A 61 -17.47 -6.91 0.86
C ARG A 61 -18.33 -8.16 0.96
N PRO A 62 -18.46 -8.72 2.13
CA PRO A 62 -19.23 -9.96 2.29
C PRO A 62 -20.69 -9.71 2.01
N MET A 63 -21.29 -10.71 1.46
CA MET A 63 -22.72 -10.67 1.23
C MET A 63 -23.43 -10.66 2.56
N PRO A 64 -24.44 -9.86 2.68
CA PRO A 64 -25.22 -9.84 3.91
C PRO A 64 -25.70 -11.25 4.23
N GLY A 65 -25.48 -11.67 5.43
CA GLY A 65 -25.90 -12.97 5.86
C GLY A 65 -25.00 -14.07 5.43
N GLY A 66 -24.24 -13.82 4.46
CA GLY A 66 -23.38 -14.80 3.99
C GLY A 66 -22.28 -15.07 4.94
N HIS A 67 -21.89 -15.22 5.38
CA HIS A 67 -20.96 -15.39 5.99
C HIS A 67 -20.60 -15.33 7.14
N ALA A 68 -20.86 -15.12 7.37
CA ALA A 68 -20.63 -14.90 8.44
C ALA A 68 -20.02 -15.84 9.23
N THR A 69 -19.93 -16.05 9.32
CA THR A 69 -19.64 -16.54 9.92
C THR A 69 -19.01 -17.21 10.31
N PRO A 70 -18.69 -17.33 10.43
CA PRO A 70 -18.20 -17.92 10.80
C PRO A 70 -17.66 -18.43 11.36
N ALA A 71 -17.53 -18.48 11.40
CA ALA A 71 -17.08 -18.86 11.88
C ALA A 71 -16.84 -19.17 12.73
N ASN A 72 -17.10 -19.29 13.03
CA ASN A 72 -17.05 -19.44 13.75
C ASN A 72 -17.06 -20.12 14.28
N PRO A 73 -16.81 -20.41 14.40
CA PRO A 73 -17.02 -21.19 15.14
C PRO A 73 -17.04 -21.35 15.99
#